data_4c75ac2a2644f5cfaed436be518ab6ef
#
_entry.id   4c75ac2a2644f5cfaed436be518ab6ef
#
_cell.length_a   1.000
_cell.length_b   1.000
_cell.length_c   1.000
_cell.angle_alpha   90.00
_cell.angle_beta   90.00
_cell.angle_gamma   90.00
#
_symmetry.space_group_name_H-M   'P 1'
#
loop_
_entity.id
_entity.type
_entity.pdbx_description
1 polymer ?
#
loop_
_entity_poly.entity_id
_entity_poly.type
_entity_poly.pdbx_seq_one_letter_code
_entity_poly.pdbx_strand_id
1 'polypeptide(L)'
;MLVKYLIEDIIKKNGKIKIIFQDDIFDISQDNYLRFGYLYPGKELSLEEINDLKKYEDDEKYYQYVKYLNKNYCFSKVELENKLCEKKRIPFSKAKYILDNLENQGVINDKNTIIFRIDDLKMKHFSPQKIKELLVNKYNYSNSLVESIEIELDENEYETSYFLSLLNGNSQYPLKKRKENFQKKLLQKGYTKDQIEEIFQDFNEEFLSSDFSEAVFEKEFQKLNKKYGDMNKAMKQKNIRRELLNIGYPSSYINEALNNLEEEEEDSKIFELAERFYLQAMNRNVSEEKRRNFFIGKLYKLGYTLNEIQDVIREKEYEF
;
A
#
# COMPACT_ATOMS: atom_id res chain seq x y z
N MET A 1 -13.27 -61.85 5.24
CA MET A 1 -13.55 -61.69 3.80
C MET A 1 -13.60 -60.18 3.53
N LEU A 2 -12.77 -59.68 2.64
CA LEU A 2 -12.86 -58.30 2.18
C LEU A 2 -14.08 -58.22 1.24
N VAL A 3 -15.06 -57.40 1.58
CA VAL A 3 -16.21 -57.13 0.72
C VAL A 3 -15.70 -56.43 -0.54
N LYS A 4 -15.95 -57.01 -1.69
CA LYS A 4 -15.60 -56.44 -2.99
C LYS A 4 -16.88 -56.08 -3.73
N TYR A 5 -16.85 -54.97 -4.44
CA TYR A 5 -17.97 -54.44 -5.20
C TYR A 5 -17.62 -54.54 -6.70
N LEU A 6 -18.35 -55.35 -7.44
CA LEU A 6 -18.15 -55.53 -8.88
C LEU A 6 -18.88 -54.43 -9.65
N ILE A 7 -18.17 -53.72 -10.52
CA ILE A 7 -18.78 -52.77 -11.46
C ILE A 7 -19.45 -53.57 -12.57
N GLU A 8 -20.78 -53.45 -12.68
CA GLU A 8 -21.56 -54.09 -13.74
C GLU A 8 -21.56 -53.26 -15.02
N ASP A 9 -21.77 -51.96 -14.91
CA ASP A 9 -21.80 -51.06 -16.06
C ASP A 9 -21.39 -49.63 -15.70
N ILE A 10 -21.02 -48.82 -16.72
CA ILE A 10 -20.64 -47.42 -16.60
C ILE A 10 -21.34 -46.61 -17.68
N ILE A 11 -22.28 -45.76 -17.29
CA ILE A 11 -23.04 -44.89 -18.19
C ILE A 11 -22.54 -43.46 -18.13
N LYS A 12 -22.09 -42.92 -19.26
CA LYS A 12 -21.67 -41.50 -19.39
C LYS A 12 -22.79 -40.68 -20.02
N LYS A 13 -23.35 -39.70 -19.25
CA LYS A 13 -24.43 -38.86 -19.75
C LYS A 13 -24.36 -37.44 -19.13
N ASN A 14 -24.39 -36.41 -19.96
CA ASN A 14 -24.46 -35.00 -19.53
C ASN A 14 -23.35 -34.55 -18.53
N GLY A 15 -22.12 -35.00 -18.72
CA GLY A 15 -21.00 -34.66 -17.85
C GLY A 15 -20.97 -35.41 -16.49
N LYS A 16 -21.94 -36.25 -16.23
CA LYS A 16 -21.98 -37.19 -15.09
C LYS A 16 -21.71 -38.59 -15.53
N ILE A 17 -21.15 -39.36 -14.65
CA ILE A 17 -20.83 -40.77 -14.86
C ILE A 17 -21.55 -41.58 -13.79
N LYS A 18 -22.36 -42.54 -14.23
CA LYS A 18 -23.04 -43.48 -13.35
C LYS A 18 -22.26 -44.76 -13.33
N ILE A 19 -21.84 -45.19 -12.15
CA ILE A 19 -21.24 -46.49 -11.92
C ILE A 19 -22.32 -47.40 -11.33
N ILE A 20 -22.60 -48.49 -11.99
CA ILE A 20 -23.64 -49.45 -11.60
C ILE A 20 -22.96 -50.64 -10.96
N PHE A 21 -23.36 -50.94 -9.73
CA PHE A 21 -23.00 -52.15 -8.99
C PHE A 21 -24.25 -53.03 -8.85
N GLN A 22 -24.10 -54.24 -8.40
CA GLN A 22 -25.19 -55.19 -8.29
C GLN A 22 -26.38 -54.66 -7.47
N ASP A 23 -26.11 -53.94 -6.37
CA ASP A 23 -27.12 -53.48 -5.42
C ASP A 23 -27.14 -51.95 -5.26
N ASP A 24 -26.30 -51.19 -6.01
CA ASP A 24 -26.18 -49.75 -5.81
C ASP A 24 -25.76 -48.99 -7.09
N ILE A 25 -26.10 -47.70 -7.17
CA ILE A 25 -25.73 -46.81 -8.29
C ILE A 25 -25.08 -45.56 -7.73
N PHE A 26 -23.86 -45.26 -8.20
CA PHE A 26 -23.17 -44.04 -7.83
C PHE A 26 -23.09 -43.06 -9.00
N ASP A 27 -23.58 -41.87 -8.79
CA ASP A 27 -23.34 -40.74 -9.69
C ASP A 27 -22.05 -40.05 -9.28
N ILE A 28 -21.06 -39.99 -10.17
CA ILE A 28 -19.79 -39.33 -9.94
C ILE A 28 -19.51 -38.27 -11.02
N SER A 29 -18.71 -37.25 -10.67
CA SER A 29 -18.21 -36.29 -11.61
C SER A 29 -17.18 -36.88 -12.57
N GLN A 30 -16.98 -36.22 -13.70
CA GLN A 30 -15.94 -36.62 -14.66
C GLN A 30 -14.55 -36.54 -14.04
N ASP A 31 -14.32 -35.52 -13.17
CA ASP A 31 -13.05 -35.34 -12.46
C ASP A 31 -12.76 -36.50 -11.50
N ASN A 32 -13.78 -36.93 -10.74
CA ASN A 32 -13.64 -38.06 -9.84
C ASN A 32 -13.37 -39.38 -10.62
N TYR A 33 -14.05 -39.57 -11.75
CA TYR A 33 -13.81 -40.70 -12.63
C TYR A 33 -12.36 -40.73 -13.17
N LEU A 34 -11.84 -39.57 -13.63
CA LEU A 34 -10.47 -39.47 -14.14
C LEU A 34 -9.42 -39.67 -13.03
N ARG A 35 -9.69 -39.16 -11.83
CA ARG A 35 -8.82 -39.34 -10.66
C ARG A 35 -8.66 -40.82 -10.27
N PHE A 36 -9.74 -41.59 -10.30
CA PHE A 36 -9.73 -42.98 -9.95
C PHE A 36 -9.04 -43.87 -11.00
N GLY A 37 -8.74 -43.30 -12.17
CA GLY A 37 -8.15 -44.01 -13.26
C GLY A 37 -9.11 -45.07 -13.83
N TYR A 38 -8.58 -46.10 -14.43
CA TYR A 38 -9.32 -47.09 -15.21
C TYR A 38 -10.45 -47.79 -14.43
N LEU A 39 -11.64 -47.18 -14.41
CA LEU A 39 -12.88 -47.80 -14.01
C LEU A 39 -13.53 -48.39 -15.27
N TYR A 40 -13.84 -49.69 -15.26
CA TYR A 40 -14.48 -50.40 -16.38
C TYR A 40 -15.39 -51.47 -15.85
N PRO A 41 -16.40 -51.89 -16.62
CA PRO A 41 -17.26 -53.03 -16.27
C PRO A 41 -16.42 -54.28 -16.02
N GLY A 42 -16.68 -55.00 -14.93
CA GLY A 42 -15.90 -56.17 -14.49
C GLY A 42 -14.78 -55.85 -13.49
N LYS A 43 -14.47 -54.58 -13.20
CA LYS A 43 -13.51 -54.22 -12.16
C LYS A 43 -14.14 -54.38 -10.77
N GLU A 44 -13.38 -55.00 -9.85
CA GLU A 44 -13.75 -55.08 -8.44
C GLU A 44 -13.13 -53.90 -7.65
N LEU A 45 -13.93 -53.20 -6.85
CA LEU A 45 -13.49 -52.19 -5.91
C LEU A 45 -13.61 -52.68 -4.48
N SER A 46 -12.65 -52.31 -3.65
CA SER A 46 -12.73 -52.50 -2.20
C SER A 46 -13.70 -51.47 -1.57
N LEU A 47 -14.16 -51.75 -0.33
CA LEU A 47 -14.97 -50.80 0.43
C LEU A 47 -14.23 -49.48 0.66
N GLU A 48 -12.90 -49.51 0.81
CA GLU A 48 -12.07 -48.33 0.98
C GLU A 48 -12.09 -47.45 -0.28
N GLU A 49 -11.93 -48.06 -1.48
CA GLU A 49 -12.00 -47.36 -2.75
C GLU A 49 -13.38 -46.71 -2.99
N ILE A 50 -14.47 -47.40 -2.61
CA ILE A 50 -15.84 -46.87 -2.70
C ILE A 50 -16.03 -45.69 -1.74
N ASN A 51 -15.54 -45.77 -0.51
CA ASN A 51 -15.62 -44.70 0.44
C ASN A 51 -14.80 -43.48 -0.02
N ASP A 52 -13.67 -43.68 -0.65
CA ASP A 52 -12.87 -42.62 -1.27
C ASP A 52 -13.57 -41.96 -2.44
N LEU A 53 -14.25 -42.75 -3.32
CA LEU A 53 -15.09 -42.20 -4.39
C LEU A 53 -16.21 -41.32 -3.85
N LYS A 54 -16.94 -41.78 -2.82
CA LYS A 54 -18.04 -41.04 -2.18
C LYS A 54 -17.52 -39.76 -1.53
N LYS A 55 -16.44 -39.88 -0.76
CA LYS A 55 -15.85 -38.72 -0.06
C LYS A 55 -15.38 -37.63 -1.04
N TYR A 56 -14.78 -38.02 -2.16
CA TYR A 56 -14.37 -37.05 -3.17
C TYR A 56 -15.57 -36.36 -3.82
N GLU A 57 -16.65 -37.07 -4.12
CA GLU A 57 -17.85 -36.52 -4.70
C GLU A 57 -18.54 -35.52 -3.74
N ASP A 58 -18.63 -35.83 -2.45
CA ASP A 58 -19.12 -34.92 -1.41
C ASP A 58 -18.33 -33.65 -1.32
N ASP A 59 -17.04 -33.69 -1.65
CA ASP A 59 -16.12 -32.58 -1.59
C ASP A 59 -15.94 -31.85 -2.94
N GLU A 60 -16.56 -32.33 -4.02
CA GLU A 60 -16.40 -31.85 -5.40
C GLU A 60 -16.56 -30.31 -5.51
N LYS A 61 -17.56 -29.74 -4.84
CA LYS A 61 -17.78 -28.27 -4.81
C LYS A 61 -16.57 -27.48 -4.29
N TYR A 62 -15.78 -28.06 -3.41
CA TYR A 62 -14.57 -27.42 -2.86
C TYR A 62 -13.40 -27.59 -3.84
N TYR A 63 -13.26 -28.74 -4.48
CA TYR A 63 -12.27 -28.96 -5.54
C TYR A 63 -12.49 -27.99 -6.70
N GLN A 64 -13.73 -27.85 -7.18
CA GLN A 64 -14.08 -26.91 -8.24
C GLN A 64 -13.81 -25.47 -7.84
N TYR A 65 -14.11 -25.10 -6.61
CA TYR A 65 -13.80 -23.77 -6.10
C TYR A 65 -12.30 -23.45 -6.11
N VAL A 66 -11.47 -24.40 -5.66
CA VAL A 66 -10.01 -24.24 -5.67
C VAL A 66 -9.49 -24.18 -7.10
N LYS A 67 -9.95 -25.07 -8.00
CA LYS A 67 -9.57 -25.05 -9.42
C LYS A 67 -9.91 -23.69 -10.07
N TYR A 68 -11.09 -23.16 -9.79
CA TYR A 68 -11.49 -21.82 -10.25
C TYR A 68 -10.54 -20.73 -9.73
N LEU A 69 -10.21 -20.75 -8.45
CA LEU A 69 -9.28 -19.77 -7.85
C LEU A 69 -7.89 -19.91 -8.46
N ASN A 70 -7.37 -21.11 -8.59
CA ASN A 70 -6.03 -21.35 -9.12
C ASN A 70 -5.91 -20.95 -10.60
N LYS A 71 -6.98 -21.13 -11.40
CA LYS A 71 -7.02 -20.72 -12.81
C LYS A 71 -7.01 -19.20 -12.99
N ASN A 72 -7.67 -18.46 -12.10
CA ASN A 72 -7.89 -17.01 -12.26
C ASN A 72 -6.94 -16.16 -11.40
N TYR A 73 -6.28 -16.76 -10.41
CA TYR A 73 -5.46 -16.04 -9.43
C TYR A 73 -4.24 -16.90 -9.02
N CYS A 74 -3.11 -16.26 -8.80
CA CYS A 74 -1.88 -16.93 -8.37
C CYS A 74 -1.83 -17.03 -6.83
N PHE A 75 -2.72 -17.79 -6.22
CA PHE A 75 -2.72 -18.00 -4.78
C PHE A 75 -1.75 -19.10 -4.35
N SER A 76 -1.03 -18.89 -3.25
CA SER A 76 -0.26 -19.95 -2.59
C SER A 76 -1.21 -20.98 -1.96
N LYS A 77 -0.68 -22.19 -1.68
CA LYS A 77 -1.43 -23.25 -1.00
C LYS A 77 -2.04 -22.74 0.33
N VAL A 78 -1.29 -21.96 1.10
CA VAL A 78 -1.76 -21.37 2.37
C VAL A 78 -2.87 -20.34 2.16
N GLU A 79 -2.77 -19.50 1.12
CA GLU A 79 -3.86 -18.58 0.78
C GLU A 79 -5.14 -19.31 0.39
N LEU A 80 -5.02 -20.41 -0.37
CA LEU A 80 -6.15 -21.27 -0.75
C LEU A 80 -6.79 -21.93 0.48
N GLU A 81 -5.97 -22.41 1.43
CA GLU A 81 -6.43 -23.00 2.69
C GLU A 81 -7.26 -21.98 3.51
N ASN A 82 -6.73 -20.78 3.69
CA ASN A 82 -7.45 -19.71 4.38
C ASN A 82 -8.79 -19.39 3.67
N LYS A 83 -8.80 -19.33 2.32
CA LYS A 83 -10.03 -19.07 1.56
C LYS A 83 -11.06 -20.19 1.71
N LEU A 84 -10.64 -21.45 1.78
CA LEU A 84 -11.54 -22.58 2.05
C LEU A 84 -12.14 -22.48 3.46
N CYS A 85 -11.32 -22.20 4.46
CA CYS A 85 -11.78 -22.08 5.85
C CYS A 85 -12.72 -20.87 6.03
N GLU A 86 -12.36 -19.71 5.51
CA GLU A 86 -13.12 -18.45 5.71
C GLU A 86 -14.38 -18.38 4.82
N LYS A 87 -14.25 -18.68 3.52
CA LYS A 87 -15.34 -18.49 2.54
C LYS A 87 -16.27 -19.70 2.45
N LYS A 88 -15.74 -20.89 2.63
CA LYS A 88 -16.54 -22.14 2.57
C LYS A 88 -16.85 -22.70 3.95
N ARG A 89 -16.28 -22.13 5.00
CA ARG A 89 -16.50 -22.50 6.41
C ARG A 89 -16.24 -23.98 6.70
N ILE A 90 -15.24 -24.56 6.06
CA ILE A 90 -14.84 -25.93 6.32
C ILE A 90 -13.71 -26.00 7.34
N PRO A 91 -13.60 -27.07 8.14
CA PRO A 91 -12.50 -27.25 9.08
C PRO A 91 -11.14 -27.28 8.37
N PHE A 92 -10.11 -26.78 9.06
CA PHE A 92 -8.73 -26.75 8.57
C PHE A 92 -8.23 -28.12 8.07
N SER A 93 -8.50 -29.19 8.83
CA SER A 93 -8.13 -30.56 8.44
C SER A 93 -8.73 -30.99 7.10
N LYS A 94 -9.98 -30.58 6.83
CA LYS A 94 -10.66 -30.86 5.56
C LYS A 94 -10.09 -30.01 4.42
N ALA A 95 -9.84 -28.72 4.68
CA ALA A 95 -9.19 -27.83 3.70
C ALA A 95 -7.82 -28.37 3.28
N LYS A 96 -6.99 -28.75 4.26
CA LYS A 96 -5.68 -29.34 4.03
C LYS A 96 -5.78 -30.62 3.19
N TYR A 97 -6.68 -31.54 3.53
CA TYR A 97 -6.90 -32.77 2.76
C TYR A 97 -7.24 -32.49 1.29
N ILE A 98 -8.14 -31.53 1.02
CA ILE A 98 -8.51 -31.14 -0.34
C ILE A 98 -7.30 -30.59 -1.11
N LEU A 99 -6.52 -29.71 -0.47
CA LEU A 99 -5.36 -29.08 -1.10
C LEU A 99 -4.22 -30.07 -1.34
N ASP A 100 -3.96 -30.98 -0.39
CA ASP A 100 -2.96 -32.05 -0.56
C ASP A 100 -3.31 -32.94 -1.75
N ASN A 101 -4.59 -33.31 -1.93
CA ASN A 101 -5.05 -34.07 -3.09
C ASN A 101 -4.84 -33.32 -4.41
N LEU A 102 -5.14 -32.00 -4.45
CA LEU A 102 -4.95 -31.18 -5.65
C LEU A 102 -3.47 -30.93 -5.97
N GLU A 103 -2.64 -30.81 -4.95
CA GLU A 103 -1.18 -30.71 -5.11
C GLU A 103 -0.61 -32.00 -5.70
N ASN A 104 -1.01 -33.20 -5.16
CA ASN A 104 -0.61 -34.49 -5.69
C ASN A 104 -1.07 -34.70 -7.15
N GLN A 105 -2.17 -34.08 -7.56
CA GLN A 105 -2.65 -34.09 -8.95
C GLN A 105 -1.93 -33.02 -9.83
N GLY A 106 -1.02 -32.23 -9.27
CA GLY A 106 -0.34 -31.13 -9.98
C GLY A 106 -1.23 -29.94 -10.32
N VAL A 107 -2.45 -29.87 -9.75
CA VAL A 107 -3.36 -28.73 -9.95
C VAL A 107 -2.88 -27.49 -9.18
N ILE A 108 -2.31 -27.70 -8.00
CA ILE A 108 -1.68 -26.67 -7.19
C ILE A 108 -0.17 -26.87 -7.23
N ASN A 109 0.56 -25.79 -7.46
CA ASN A 109 2.01 -25.82 -7.45
C ASN A 109 2.57 -24.46 -7.04
N ASP A 110 2.99 -24.34 -5.78
CA ASP A 110 3.55 -23.12 -5.23
C ASP A 110 4.83 -22.66 -5.96
N LYS A 111 5.61 -23.59 -6.54
CA LYS A 111 6.80 -23.24 -7.34
C LYS A 111 6.43 -22.48 -8.63
N ASN A 112 5.31 -22.81 -9.24
CA ASN A 112 4.85 -22.13 -10.44
C ASN A 112 4.15 -20.81 -10.08
N THR A 113 3.31 -20.81 -9.04
CA THR A 113 2.57 -19.62 -8.64
C THR A 113 3.48 -18.53 -8.11
N ILE A 114 4.58 -18.88 -7.43
CA ILE A 114 5.54 -17.89 -6.91
C ILE A 114 6.25 -17.14 -8.05
N ILE A 115 6.57 -17.79 -9.17
CA ILE A 115 7.21 -17.15 -10.33
C ILE A 115 6.28 -16.06 -10.88
N PHE A 116 5.02 -16.35 -11.14
CA PHE A 116 4.04 -15.34 -11.58
C PHE A 116 3.89 -14.20 -10.59
N ARG A 117 3.99 -14.50 -9.30
CA ARG A 117 3.90 -13.49 -8.25
C ARG A 117 5.14 -12.58 -8.22
N ILE A 118 6.31 -13.15 -8.45
CA ILE A 118 7.57 -12.39 -8.59
C ILE A 118 7.46 -11.45 -9.78
N ASP A 119 7.03 -11.93 -10.94
CA ASP A 119 6.87 -11.10 -12.15
C ASP A 119 5.88 -9.95 -11.93
N ASP A 120 4.73 -10.21 -11.30
CA ASP A 120 3.76 -9.16 -10.93
C ASP A 120 4.37 -8.10 -9.99
N LEU A 121 5.20 -8.53 -9.05
CA LEU A 121 5.87 -7.63 -8.11
C LEU A 121 7.02 -6.86 -8.76
N LYS A 122 7.77 -7.50 -9.68
CA LYS A 122 8.77 -6.83 -10.53
C LYS A 122 8.12 -5.75 -11.41
N MET A 123 7.01 -6.07 -12.06
CA MET A 123 6.24 -5.10 -12.85
C MET A 123 5.71 -3.92 -12.01
N LYS A 124 5.58 -4.09 -10.71
CA LYS A 124 5.26 -3.03 -9.76
C LYS A 124 6.51 -2.33 -9.20
N HIS A 125 7.67 -2.62 -9.72
CA HIS A 125 8.97 -2.03 -9.38
C HIS A 125 9.34 -2.15 -7.89
N PHE A 126 9.03 -3.29 -7.26
CA PHE A 126 9.54 -3.58 -5.92
C PHE A 126 10.99 -4.09 -6.01
N SER A 127 11.82 -3.70 -5.03
CA SER A 127 13.18 -4.24 -4.93
C SER A 127 13.19 -5.75 -4.66
N PRO A 128 14.25 -6.49 -5.04
CA PRO A 128 14.35 -7.93 -4.78
C PRO A 128 14.12 -8.29 -3.31
N GLN A 129 14.69 -7.51 -2.41
CA GLN A 129 14.53 -7.73 -0.97
C GLN A 129 13.06 -7.55 -0.54
N LYS A 130 12.39 -6.52 -1.06
CA LYS A 130 10.96 -6.28 -0.77
C LYS A 130 10.05 -7.33 -1.37
N ILE A 131 10.40 -7.86 -2.54
CA ILE A 131 9.69 -8.99 -3.15
C ILE A 131 9.78 -10.20 -2.23
N LYS A 132 10.98 -10.58 -1.76
CA LYS A 132 11.16 -11.70 -0.81
C LYS A 132 10.34 -11.51 0.46
N GLU A 133 10.39 -10.31 1.04
CA GLU A 133 9.58 -9.96 2.23
C GLU A 133 8.07 -10.13 1.98
N LEU A 134 7.57 -9.64 0.84
CA LEU A 134 6.15 -9.73 0.48
C LEU A 134 5.72 -11.18 0.22
N LEU A 135 6.56 -11.98 -0.43
CA LEU A 135 6.28 -13.40 -0.69
C LEU A 135 6.07 -14.17 0.61
N VAL A 136 6.91 -13.92 1.62
CA VAL A 136 6.78 -14.58 2.93
C VAL A 136 5.63 -13.99 3.75
N ASN A 137 5.65 -12.67 3.99
CA ASN A 137 4.80 -12.06 5.00
C ASN A 137 3.36 -11.80 4.51
N LYS A 138 3.19 -11.54 3.22
CA LYS A 138 1.88 -11.23 2.64
C LYS A 138 1.25 -12.41 1.91
N TYR A 139 2.05 -13.14 1.15
CA TYR A 139 1.56 -14.24 0.31
C TYR A 139 1.77 -15.61 0.91
N ASN A 140 2.38 -15.69 2.11
CA ASN A 140 2.53 -16.88 2.93
C ASN A 140 3.28 -18.05 2.23
N TYR A 141 4.23 -17.75 1.34
CA TYR A 141 5.15 -18.77 0.84
C TYR A 141 6.18 -19.14 1.93
N SER A 142 6.66 -20.37 1.91
CA SER A 142 7.68 -20.81 2.86
C SER A 142 9.01 -20.08 2.64
N ASN A 143 9.73 -19.75 3.70
CA ASN A 143 11.06 -19.13 3.61
C ASN A 143 12.01 -19.97 2.75
N SER A 144 12.02 -21.30 2.91
CA SER A 144 12.88 -22.20 2.14
C SER A 144 12.61 -22.11 0.63
N LEU A 145 11.36 -21.97 0.22
CA LEU A 145 11.02 -21.79 -1.20
C LEU A 145 11.48 -20.42 -1.71
N VAL A 146 11.24 -19.35 -0.94
CA VAL A 146 11.62 -17.99 -1.33
C VAL A 146 13.14 -17.84 -1.41
N GLU A 147 13.89 -18.41 -0.47
CA GLU A 147 15.36 -18.39 -0.47
C GLU A 147 15.97 -19.21 -1.61
N SER A 148 15.26 -20.24 -2.10
CA SER A 148 15.73 -21.05 -3.22
C SER A 148 15.63 -20.34 -4.58
N ILE A 149 14.98 -19.16 -4.64
CA ILE A 149 14.75 -18.41 -5.87
C ILE A 149 15.64 -17.17 -5.88
N GLU A 150 16.46 -17.05 -6.89
CA GLU A 150 17.23 -15.84 -7.15
C GLU A 150 16.31 -14.80 -7.80
N ILE A 151 16.23 -13.62 -7.20
CA ILE A 151 15.42 -12.51 -7.70
C ILE A 151 16.39 -11.39 -8.02
N GLU A 152 16.69 -11.22 -9.29
CA GLU A 152 17.54 -10.15 -9.80
C GLU A 152 16.68 -8.95 -10.24
N LEU A 153 17.28 -7.76 -10.18
CA LEU A 153 16.73 -6.59 -10.88
C LEU A 153 16.98 -6.79 -12.37
N ASP A 154 15.96 -6.61 -13.17
CA ASP A 154 16.11 -6.54 -14.61
C ASP A 154 16.78 -5.19 -14.94
N GLU A 155 18.07 -5.19 -15.24
CA GLU A 155 18.84 -4.02 -15.72
C GLU A 155 18.44 -3.68 -17.15
N ASN A 156 17.17 -3.30 -17.38
CA ASN A 156 16.69 -3.01 -18.71
C ASN A 156 16.14 -1.57 -18.83
N GLU A 157 15.99 -1.11 -20.08
CA GLU A 157 15.44 0.22 -20.43
C GLU A 157 14.09 0.51 -19.76
N TYR A 158 13.33 -0.52 -19.37
CA TYR A 158 12.02 -0.39 -18.73
C TYR A 158 12.14 0.18 -17.31
N GLU A 159 13.10 -0.26 -16.51
CA GLU A 159 13.31 0.29 -15.17
C GLU A 159 13.87 1.70 -15.23
N THR A 160 14.81 1.96 -16.13
CA THR A 160 15.32 3.32 -16.37
C THR A 160 14.18 4.27 -16.76
N SER A 161 13.29 3.85 -17.68
CA SER A 161 12.16 4.66 -18.10
C SER A 161 11.17 4.91 -16.94
N TYR A 162 10.96 3.93 -16.07
CA TYR A 162 10.15 4.08 -14.88
C TYR A 162 10.75 5.09 -13.91
N PHE A 163 12.05 5.00 -13.60
CA PHE A 163 12.72 5.93 -12.71
C PHE A 163 12.69 7.36 -13.26
N LEU A 164 12.96 7.53 -14.55
CA LEU A 164 12.82 8.82 -15.24
C LEU A 164 11.38 9.35 -15.15
N SER A 165 10.38 8.50 -15.32
CA SER A 165 8.98 8.89 -15.20
C SER A 165 8.61 9.34 -13.78
N LEU A 166 9.20 8.73 -12.75
CA LEU A 166 9.01 9.14 -11.36
C LEU A 166 9.65 10.51 -11.06
N LEU A 167 10.84 10.77 -11.60
CA LEU A 167 11.55 12.05 -11.46
C LEU A 167 10.82 13.17 -12.24
N ASN A 168 10.39 12.89 -13.47
CA ASN A 168 9.75 13.86 -14.34
C ASN A 168 8.25 14.01 -14.10
N GLY A 169 7.58 13.00 -13.55
CA GLY A 169 6.15 13.02 -13.25
C GLY A 169 5.72 14.10 -12.24
N ASN A 170 6.68 14.71 -11.54
CA ASN A 170 6.49 15.87 -10.66
C ASN A 170 7.27 17.09 -11.16
N SER A 171 7.45 17.24 -12.48
CA SER A 171 8.21 18.34 -13.11
C SER A 171 7.73 19.74 -12.71
N GLN A 172 6.50 19.85 -12.21
CA GLN A 172 5.94 21.08 -11.67
C GLN A 172 6.62 21.58 -10.38
N TYR A 173 7.40 20.72 -9.70
CA TYR A 173 8.14 21.07 -8.48
C TYR A 173 9.63 21.25 -8.77
N PRO A 174 10.37 22.03 -7.95
CA PRO A 174 11.83 22.12 -8.05
C PRO A 174 12.51 20.76 -7.92
N LEU A 175 13.69 20.62 -8.55
CA LEU A 175 14.45 19.38 -8.59
C LEU A 175 14.67 18.75 -7.20
N LYS A 176 14.99 19.58 -6.19
CA LYS A 176 15.16 19.10 -4.81
C LYS A 176 13.92 18.34 -4.32
N LYS A 177 12.73 18.91 -4.51
CA LYS A 177 11.47 18.27 -4.10
C LYS A 177 11.16 17.02 -4.89
N ARG A 178 11.48 17.02 -6.19
CA ARG A 178 11.34 15.82 -7.05
C ARG A 178 12.24 14.69 -6.55
N LYS A 179 13.51 14.98 -6.23
CA LYS A 179 14.46 14.01 -5.66
C LYS A 179 13.97 13.44 -4.32
N GLU A 180 13.47 14.27 -3.42
CA GLU A 180 12.89 13.82 -2.16
C GLU A 180 11.67 12.90 -2.37
N ASN A 181 10.77 13.26 -3.28
CA ASN A 181 9.60 12.45 -3.60
C ASN A 181 9.98 11.10 -4.25
N PHE A 182 10.94 11.11 -5.14
CA PHE A 182 11.51 9.93 -5.76
C PHE A 182 12.12 9.00 -4.70
N GLN A 183 13.01 9.52 -3.85
CA GLN A 183 13.62 8.77 -2.76
C GLN A 183 12.55 8.14 -1.86
N LYS A 184 11.53 8.90 -1.47
CA LYS A 184 10.43 8.41 -0.66
C LYS A 184 9.68 7.26 -1.34
N LYS A 185 9.41 7.36 -2.64
CA LYS A 185 8.72 6.31 -3.40
C LYS A 185 9.56 5.04 -3.51
N LEU A 186 10.87 5.16 -3.78
CA LEU A 186 11.74 4.00 -3.88
C LEU A 186 11.96 3.32 -2.52
N LEU A 187 12.09 4.09 -1.43
CA LEU A 187 12.10 3.51 -0.08
C LEU A 187 10.84 2.70 0.22
N GLN A 188 9.65 3.17 -0.21
CA GLN A 188 8.40 2.42 -0.08
C GLN A 188 8.39 1.15 -0.95
N LYS A 189 9.14 1.13 -2.05
CA LYS A 189 9.36 -0.06 -2.89
C LYS A 189 10.45 -0.99 -2.35
N GLY A 190 11.12 -0.60 -1.27
CA GLY A 190 12.10 -1.41 -0.55
C GLY A 190 13.54 -1.25 -1.04
N TYR A 191 13.84 -0.24 -1.86
CA TYR A 191 15.22 0.11 -2.20
C TYR A 191 15.93 0.71 -0.99
N THR A 192 17.21 0.44 -0.84
CA THR A 192 18.05 1.06 0.18
C THR A 192 18.48 2.47 -0.26
N LYS A 193 18.98 3.27 0.70
CA LYS A 193 19.48 4.62 0.36
C LYS A 193 20.65 4.54 -0.62
N ASP A 194 21.53 3.58 -0.44
CA ASP A 194 22.71 3.39 -1.30
C ASP A 194 22.30 3.02 -2.73
N GLN A 195 21.35 2.09 -2.88
CA GLN A 195 20.77 1.76 -4.20
C GLN A 195 20.10 2.96 -4.87
N ILE A 196 19.39 3.79 -4.09
CA ILE A 196 18.77 5.00 -4.61
C ILE A 196 19.81 6.02 -5.07
N GLU A 197 20.92 6.13 -4.35
CA GLU A 197 22.04 7.00 -4.72
C GLU A 197 22.72 6.51 -6.01
N GLU A 198 22.97 5.20 -6.14
CA GLU A 198 23.47 4.57 -7.37
C GLU A 198 22.55 4.85 -8.57
N ILE A 199 21.24 4.63 -8.40
CA ILE A 199 20.24 4.96 -9.43
C ILE A 199 20.31 6.44 -9.84
N PHE A 200 20.51 7.36 -8.87
CA PHE A 200 20.66 8.78 -9.20
C PHE A 200 21.92 9.11 -9.99
N GLN A 201 23.03 8.40 -9.73
CA GLN A 201 24.29 8.63 -10.46
C GLN A 201 24.21 8.22 -11.93
N ASP A 202 23.32 7.29 -12.28
CA ASP A 202 23.09 6.85 -13.67
C ASP A 202 22.33 7.90 -14.50
N PHE A 203 21.69 8.89 -13.84
CA PHE A 203 20.99 9.97 -14.53
C PHE A 203 21.91 11.18 -14.69
N ASN A 204 22.30 11.50 -15.93
CA ASN A 204 22.98 12.75 -16.23
C ASN A 204 22.11 13.94 -15.83
N GLU A 205 22.71 14.95 -15.22
CA GLU A 205 22.01 16.18 -14.81
C GLU A 205 21.31 16.90 -15.97
N GLU A 206 21.76 16.67 -17.21
CA GLU A 206 21.14 17.19 -18.45
C GLU A 206 19.69 16.75 -18.65
N PHE A 207 19.29 15.58 -18.12
CA PHE A 207 17.91 15.09 -18.16
C PHE A 207 17.04 15.65 -17.02
N LEU A 208 17.64 16.34 -16.07
CA LEU A 208 16.98 16.85 -14.88
C LEU A 208 16.76 18.36 -15.02
N SER A 209 15.73 18.77 -15.77
CA SER A 209 15.32 20.17 -15.83
C SER A 209 15.20 20.75 -14.41
N SER A 210 15.78 21.92 -14.17
CA SER A 210 15.61 22.70 -12.95
C SER A 210 14.28 23.44 -12.90
N ASP A 211 13.51 23.40 -13.99
CA ASP A 211 12.27 24.14 -14.16
C ASP A 211 11.19 23.67 -13.16
N PHE A 212 10.34 24.60 -12.81
CA PHE A 212 9.16 24.35 -11.98
C PHE A 212 7.98 25.19 -12.50
N SER A 213 6.77 24.82 -12.13
CA SER A 213 5.57 25.57 -12.52
C SER A 213 5.34 26.77 -11.63
N GLU A 214 5.26 27.96 -12.23
CA GLU A 214 4.89 29.21 -11.53
C GLU A 214 3.53 29.07 -10.84
N ALA A 215 2.55 28.44 -11.47
CA ALA A 215 1.23 28.24 -10.89
C ALA A 215 1.27 27.37 -9.62
N VAL A 216 2.20 26.39 -9.57
CA VAL A 216 2.40 25.56 -8.37
C VAL A 216 3.15 26.34 -7.29
N PHE A 217 4.15 27.13 -7.67
CA PHE A 217 4.82 28.03 -6.74
C PHE A 217 3.82 29.00 -6.09
N GLU A 218 3.02 29.70 -6.89
CA GLU A 218 2.02 30.65 -6.39
C GLU A 218 1.03 29.97 -5.43
N LYS A 219 0.53 28.80 -5.77
CA LYS A 219 -0.37 28.02 -4.90
C LYS A 219 0.29 27.67 -3.56
N GLU A 220 1.55 27.24 -3.56
CA GLU A 220 2.27 26.94 -2.31
C GLU A 220 2.56 28.22 -1.53
N PHE A 221 2.92 29.31 -2.22
CA PHE A 221 3.12 30.63 -1.61
C PHE A 221 1.86 31.12 -0.90
N GLN A 222 0.72 31.11 -1.57
CA GLN A 222 -0.58 31.52 -0.99
C GLN A 222 -0.99 30.64 0.20
N LYS A 223 -0.74 29.36 0.11
CA LYS A 223 -0.98 28.42 1.23
C LYS A 223 -0.12 28.78 2.45
N LEU A 224 1.15 29.09 2.24
CA LEU A 224 2.05 29.52 3.32
C LEU A 224 1.70 30.91 3.84
N ASN A 225 1.32 31.82 2.96
CA ASN A 225 0.84 33.14 3.30
C ASN A 225 -0.37 33.09 4.25
N LYS A 226 -1.34 32.21 3.95
CA LYS A 226 -2.49 31.94 4.82
C LYS A 226 -2.09 31.23 6.12
N LYS A 227 -1.19 30.25 6.05
CA LYS A 227 -0.71 29.49 7.23
C LYS A 227 -0.06 30.40 8.28
N TYR A 228 0.73 31.36 7.82
CA TYR A 228 1.45 32.31 8.67
C TYR A 228 0.75 33.67 8.78
N GLY A 229 -0.50 33.72 8.39
CA GLY A 229 -1.30 34.94 8.33
C GLY A 229 -1.34 35.73 9.64
N ASP A 230 -1.42 35.08 10.79
CA ASP A 230 -1.49 35.70 12.12
C ASP A 230 -0.12 36.25 12.63
N MET A 231 1.00 35.94 11.95
CA MET A 231 2.32 36.40 12.37
C MET A 231 2.59 37.84 11.90
N ASN A 232 3.45 38.56 12.64
CA ASN A 232 3.96 39.82 12.15
C ASN A 232 4.72 39.67 10.83
N LYS A 233 4.85 40.73 10.05
CA LYS A 233 5.44 40.72 8.69
C LYS A 233 6.81 40.06 8.64
N ALA A 234 7.71 40.44 9.55
CA ALA A 234 9.08 39.91 9.56
C ALA A 234 9.13 38.40 9.80
N MET A 235 8.36 37.92 10.78
CA MET A 235 8.31 36.50 11.11
C MET A 235 7.57 35.67 10.06
N LYS A 236 6.50 36.24 9.47
CA LYS A 236 5.76 35.66 8.34
C LYS A 236 6.69 35.48 7.14
N GLN A 237 7.37 36.53 6.70
CA GLN A 237 8.33 36.48 5.59
C GLN A 237 9.47 35.49 5.86
N LYS A 238 10.04 35.47 7.07
CA LYS A 238 11.09 34.56 7.47
C LYS A 238 10.63 33.11 7.37
N ASN A 239 9.43 32.78 7.84
CA ASN A 239 8.88 31.44 7.81
C ASN A 239 8.53 30.97 6.38
N ILE A 240 7.87 31.84 5.59
CA ILE A 240 7.56 31.56 4.18
C ILE A 240 8.86 31.30 3.41
N ARG A 241 9.87 32.17 3.55
CA ARG A 241 11.18 31.99 2.91
C ARG A 241 11.81 30.65 3.26
N ARG A 242 11.84 30.30 4.54
CA ARG A 242 12.43 29.04 5.01
C ARG A 242 11.73 27.83 4.39
N GLU A 243 10.40 27.82 4.37
CA GLU A 243 9.62 26.70 3.82
C GLU A 243 9.84 26.54 2.30
N LEU A 244 9.81 27.66 1.55
CA LEU A 244 10.03 27.63 0.10
C LEU A 244 11.46 27.24 -0.28
N LEU A 245 12.47 27.70 0.47
CA LEU A 245 13.86 27.25 0.31
C LEU A 245 14.01 25.76 0.62
N ASN A 246 13.30 25.25 1.63
CA ASN A 246 13.31 23.84 1.94
C ASN A 246 12.71 22.98 0.81
N ILE A 247 11.67 23.48 0.14
CA ILE A 247 11.09 22.85 -1.05
C ILE A 247 12.08 22.88 -2.23
N GLY A 248 12.99 23.88 -2.27
CA GLY A 248 14.04 24.04 -3.28
C GLY A 248 13.77 25.11 -4.32
N TYR A 249 12.85 26.04 -4.05
CA TYR A 249 12.64 27.20 -4.93
C TYR A 249 13.82 28.18 -4.87
N PRO A 250 14.16 28.84 -5.99
CA PRO A 250 15.27 29.81 -6.04
C PRO A 250 15.01 31.02 -5.13
N SER A 251 16.06 31.50 -4.44
CA SER A 251 15.96 32.67 -3.54
C SER A 251 15.50 33.93 -4.25
N SER A 252 15.90 34.14 -5.52
CA SER A 252 15.46 35.30 -6.32
C SER A 252 13.94 35.31 -6.49
N TYR A 253 13.36 34.18 -6.84
CA TYR A 253 11.92 34.02 -7.05
C TYR A 253 11.12 34.23 -5.76
N ILE A 254 11.64 33.66 -4.66
CA ILE A 254 11.05 33.86 -3.32
C ILE A 254 11.08 35.31 -2.90
N ASN A 255 12.21 36.01 -3.13
CA ASN A 255 12.34 37.41 -2.74
C ASN A 255 11.38 38.31 -3.53
N GLU A 256 11.23 38.08 -4.83
CA GLU A 256 10.27 38.76 -5.68
C GLU A 256 8.83 38.60 -5.16
N ALA A 257 8.43 37.36 -4.88
CA ALA A 257 7.09 37.11 -4.33
C ALA A 257 6.86 37.74 -2.95
N LEU A 258 7.88 37.75 -2.08
CA LEU A 258 7.78 38.37 -0.76
C LEU A 258 7.73 39.91 -0.84
N ASN A 259 8.41 40.51 -1.83
CA ASN A 259 8.36 41.98 -2.04
C ASN A 259 7.00 42.43 -2.62
N ASN A 260 6.34 41.56 -3.36
CA ASN A 260 5.01 41.82 -3.93
C ASN A 260 3.86 41.54 -2.95
N LEU A 261 4.16 41.06 -1.72
CA LEU A 261 3.15 40.99 -0.67
C LEU A 261 2.69 42.42 -0.34
N GLU A 262 1.39 42.67 -0.58
CA GLU A 262 0.75 43.92 -0.20
C GLU A 262 1.03 44.22 1.28
N GLU A 263 1.28 45.46 1.59
CA GLU A 263 1.37 45.93 2.96
C GLU A 263 -0.04 45.85 3.57
N GLU A 264 -0.35 44.70 4.18
CA GLU A 264 -1.47 44.65 5.12
C GLU A 264 -1.14 45.66 6.23
N GLU A 265 -2.10 46.51 6.63
CA GLU A 265 -1.94 47.40 7.75
C GLU A 265 -1.62 46.57 9.00
N GLU A 266 -0.33 46.47 9.34
CA GLU A 266 0.16 45.67 10.48
C GLU A 266 -0.52 46.10 11.79
N ASP A 267 -0.81 47.43 11.91
CA ASP A 267 -1.45 48.00 13.08
C ASP A 267 -2.86 47.45 13.30
N SER A 268 -3.68 47.32 12.26
CA SER A 268 -5.05 46.82 12.42
C SER A 268 -5.07 45.34 12.86
N LYS A 269 -4.11 44.60 12.42
CA LYS A 269 -4.04 43.12 12.68
C LYS A 269 -3.61 42.78 14.10
N ILE A 270 -2.64 43.50 14.67
CA ILE A 270 -2.24 43.25 16.06
C ILE A 270 -3.42 43.52 17.01
N PHE A 271 -4.26 44.52 16.73
CA PHE A 271 -5.43 44.84 17.54
C PHE A 271 -6.49 43.73 17.48
N GLU A 272 -6.77 43.19 16.30
CA GLU A 272 -7.70 42.07 16.15
C GLU A 272 -7.22 40.83 16.92
N LEU A 273 -5.95 40.49 16.78
CA LEU A 273 -5.32 39.36 17.49
C LEU A 273 -5.31 39.58 19.01
N ALA A 274 -5.03 40.79 19.43
CA ALA A 274 -5.03 41.18 20.84
C ALA A 274 -6.41 41.00 21.47
N GLU A 275 -7.46 41.49 20.82
CA GLU A 275 -8.84 41.31 21.31
C GLU A 275 -9.18 39.83 21.45
N ARG A 276 -8.88 39.05 20.45
CA ARG A 276 -9.09 37.59 20.48
C ARG A 276 -8.34 36.90 21.64
N PHE A 277 -7.08 37.23 21.87
CA PHE A 277 -6.28 36.65 22.94
C PHE A 277 -6.62 37.18 24.34
N TYR A 278 -7.05 38.44 24.43
CA TYR A 278 -7.57 39.02 25.66
C TYR A 278 -8.81 38.28 26.14
N LEU A 279 -9.80 38.07 25.28
CA LEU A 279 -11.00 37.27 25.58
C LEU A 279 -10.62 35.82 25.99
N GLN A 280 -9.64 35.21 25.32
CA GLN A 280 -9.15 33.90 25.74
C GLN A 280 -8.46 33.93 27.10
N ALA A 281 -7.73 34.97 27.44
CA ALA A 281 -7.08 35.11 28.73
C ALA A 281 -8.10 35.29 29.86
N MET A 282 -9.11 36.15 29.64
CA MET A 282 -10.16 36.44 30.63
C MET A 282 -11.03 35.18 30.95
N ASN A 283 -11.25 34.32 29.98
CA ASN A 283 -11.99 33.06 30.17
C ASN A 283 -11.20 31.99 30.99
N ARG A 284 -9.95 32.29 31.37
CA ARG A 284 -9.14 31.34 32.17
C ARG A 284 -9.32 31.62 33.65
N ASN A 285 -9.65 30.57 34.39
CA ASN A 285 -9.75 30.63 35.85
C ASN A 285 -8.37 30.54 36.52
N VAL A 286 -7.57 31.62 36.36
CA VAL A 286 -6.19 31.74 36.88
C VAL A 286 -5.96 33.16 37.39
N SER A 287 -4.84 33.41 38.09
CA SER A 287 -4.48 34.75 38.56
C SER A 287 -4.27 35.73 37.41
N GLU A 288 -4.46 37.03 37.70
CA GLU A 288 -4.24 38.16 36.79
C GLU A 288 -2.87 38.09 36.09
N GLU A 289 -1.80 37.87 36.85
CA GLU A 289 -0.45 37.71 36.32
C GLU A 289 -0.36 36.60 35.28
N LYS A 290 -1.01 35.46 35.51
CA LYS A 290 -1.01 34.32 34.58
C LYS A 290 -1.83 34.64 33.32
N ARG A 291 -2.91 35.41 33.41
CA ARG A 291 -3.69 35.88 32.25
C ARG A 291 -2.85 36.82 31.39
N ARG A 292 -2.21 37.80 32.02
CA ARG A 292 -1.32 38.74 31.35
C ARG A 292 -0.16 38.02 30.64
N ASN A 293 0.51 37.09 31.33
CA ASN A 293 1.61 36.34 30.77
C ASN A 293 1.14 35.47 29.59
N PHE A 294 -0.06 34.89 29.66
CA PHE A 294 -0.65 34.16 28.55
C PHE A 294 -0.86 35.07 27.31
N PHE A 295 -1.46 36.22 27.50
CA PHE A 295 -1.73 37.19 26.46
C PHE A 295 -0.43 37.64 25.77
N ILE A 296 0.53 38.12 26.56
CA ILE A 296 1.85 38.55 26.07
C ILE A 296 2.54 37.42 25.31
N GLY A 297 2.56 36.21 25.90
CA GLY A 297 3.18 35.06 25.30
C GLY A 297 2.56 34.60 23.98
N LYS A 298 1.27 34.82 23.76
CA LYS A 298 0.58 34.54 22.50
C LYS A 298 1.02 35.50 21.39
N LEU A 299 1.00 36.79 21.63
CA LEU A 299 1.44 37.78 20.65
C LEU A 299 2.94 37.74 20.39
N TYR A 300 3.75 37.52 21.42
CA TYR A 300 5.20 37.36 21.28
C TYR A 300 5.57 36.14 20.39
N LYS A 301 4.85 35.02 20.51
CA LYS A 301 5.04 33.82 19.65
C LYS A 301 4.69 34.12 18.18
N LEU A 302 3.88 35.10 17.90
CA LEU A 302 3.55 35.53 16.54
C LEU A 302 4.56 36.55 15.99
N GLY A 303 5.58 36.90 16.80
CA GLY A 303 6.69 37.78 16.40
C GLY A 303 6.53 39.26 16.79
N TYR A 304 5.45 39.63 17.47
CA TYR A 304 5.30 41.00 17.96
C TYR A 304 6.26 41.28 19.11
N THR A 305 6.85 42.44 19.11
CA THR A 305 7.77 42.89 20.15
C THR A 305 7.04 43.21 21.45
N LEU A 306 7.77 43.20 22.57
CA LEU A 306 7.19 43.59 23.87
C LEU A 306 6.67 45.02 23.89
N ASN A 307 7.31 45.93 23.12
CA ASN A 307 6.87 47.32 23.03
C ASN A 307 5.52 47.41 22.30
N GLU A 308 5.39 46.82 21.13
CA GLU A 308 4.12 46.76 20.38
C GLU A 308 2.99 46.15 21.23
N ILE A 309 3.28 45.09 21.98
CA ILE A 309 2.30 44.42 22.85
C ILE A 309 1.89 45.37 24.01
N GLN A 310 2.85 46.10 24.59
CA GLN A 310 2.55 47.07 25.66
C GLN A 310 1.75 48.27 25.18
N ASP A 311 2.04 48.73 23.96
CA ASP A 311 1.29 49.83 23.34
C ASP A 311 -0.17 49.42 23.11
N VAL A 312 -0.41 48.19 22.59
CA VAL A 312 -1.77 47.65 22.44
C VAL A 312 -2.50 47.49 23.77
N ILE A 313 -1.82 47.03 24.84
CA ILE A 313 -2.42 46.95 26.18
C ILE A 313 -2.84 48.33 26.65
N ARG A 314 -2.02 49.35 26.42
CA ARG A 314 -2.28 50.72 26.83
C ARG A 314 -3.43 51.35 26.04
N GLU A 315 -3.41 51.21 24.70
CA GLU A 315 -4.42 51.80 23.81
C GLU A 315 -5.81 51.17 23.99
N LYS A 316 -5.86 49.90 24.30
CA LYS A 316 -7.12 49.17 24.52
C LYS A 316 -7.53 49.11 25.98
N GLU A 317 -6.75 49.70 26.88
CA GLU A 317 -7.02 49.68 28.33
C GLU A 317 -7.31 48.29 28.89
N TYR A 318 -6.53 47.28 28.45
CA TYR A 318 -6.75 45.89 28.89
C TYR A 318 -6.35 45.72 30.36
N GLU A 319 -7.32 45.32 31.18
CA GLU A 319 -7.16 44.93 32.59
C GLU A 319 -7.24 43.38 32.68
N PHE A 320 -6.29 42.74 33.38
CA PHE A 320 -6.18 41.26 33.40
C PHE A 320 -6.66 40.65 34.70
#